data_8f44fba861d8562187e5d2ee071c057c
#
_entry.id   8f44fba861d8562187e5d2ee071c057c
#
_cell.length_a   1.000
_cell.length_b   1.000
_cell.length_c   1.000
_cell.angle_alpha   90.00
_cell.angle_beta   90.00
_cell.angle_gamma   90.00
#
_symmetry.space_group_name_H-M   'P 1'
#
loop_
_entity.id
_entity.type
_entity.pdbx_description
1 polymer ?
#
loop_
_entity_poly.entity_id
_entity_poly.type
_entity_poly.pdbx_seq_one_letter_code
_entity_poly.pdbx_strand_id
1 'polypeptide(L)'
;AEMFKKKAPQLIWAKQRLEELAHNFDVRKMAARVEDKKEDYYILCGWMAEDDVKKFMAEAEQDDKVFVVVEDDHDSYFGEPPTKLENPKLFKPFEMFVGMYGLPAHNEMDPTLFVGLTYSFIFGVMFGDVGQGLLLVIVGALVYHFKKSPLAGIIATAGVFSTIFGFMFGSVFGFEDVIQPLWLRPIDHMTTLPFVGKLNTVFIVSIAFGMGLIVIAMVLHIINAFREHDTQSTWFDPNGVAGLVFYGSVAAVVILFMSGRPTPAGIVLAVMFGVPLLLILFKEPLTNRLKKKKEEIKEGKVMFFVEGFFELFEMLLSYFSNTLSFVRIGAFAVSHAAMMEVVLMLRSEE
;
A
#
# COMPACT_ATOMS: atom_id res chain seq x y z
N ALA A 1 -43.11 -18.30 12.26
CA ALA A 1 -42.56 -16.94 12.52
C ALA A 1 -42.72 -16.54 14.00
N GLU A 2 -43.88 -16.68 14.64
CA GLU A 2 -44.12 -16.31 16.05
C GLU A 2 -43.28 -17.11 17.05
N MET A 3 -43.11 -18.43 16.84
CA MET A 3 -42.29 -19.27 17.71
C MET A 3 -40.79 -18.87 17.68
N PHE A 4 -40.29 -18.42 16.55
CA PHE A 4 -38.91 -17.88 16.44
C PHE A 4 -38.76 -16.54 17.18
N LYS A 5 -39.72 -15.64 17.06
CA LYS A 5 -39.70 -14.35 17.81
C LYS A 5 -39.68 -14.58 19.33
N LYS A 6 -40.43 -15.55 19.82
CA LYS A 6 -40.51 -15.86 21.27
C LYS A 6 -39.24 -16.50 21.83
N LYS A 7 -38.50 -17.27 20.99
CA LYS A 7 -37.22 -17.92 21.37
C LYS A 7 -35.96 -17.15 20.97
N ALA A 8 -36.09 -16.04 20.22
CA ALA A 8 -34.95 -15.23 19.79
C ALA A 8 -34.03 -14.78 20.93
N PRO A 9 -34.52 -14.28 22.08
CA PRO A 9 -33.67 -13.90 23.20
C PRO A 9 -32.84 -15.06 23.75
N GLN A 10 -33.44 -16.24 23.85
CA GLN A 10 -32.75 -17.44 24.33
C GLN A 10 -31.70 -17.94 23.35
N LEU A 11 -31.95 -17.84 22.04
CA LEU A 11 -30.99 -18.20 21.00
C LEU A 11 -29.84 -17.22 20.97
N ILE A 12 -30.07 -15.93 21.12
CA ILE A 12 -29.03 -14.90 21.20
C ILE A 12 -28.16 -15.13 22.43
N TRP A 13 -28.76 -15.36 23.60
CA TRP A 13 -28.03 -15.69 24.82
C TRP A 13 -27.17 -16.96 24.67
N ALA A 14 -27.77 -18.03 24.12
CA ALA A 14 -27.05 -19.28 23.91
C ALA A 14 -25.86 -19.10 22.91
N LYS A 15 -26.07 -18.32 21.86
CA LYS A 15 -24.98 -17.97 20.91
C LYS A 15 -23.86 -17.23 21.62
N GLN A 16 -24.15 -16.16 22.35
CA GLN A 16 -23.16 -15.39 23.10
C GLN A 16 -22.39 -16.26 24.08
N ARG A 17 -23.11 -17.13 24.79
CA ARG A 17 -22.47 -18.05 25.77
C ARG A 17 -21.56 -19.08 25.10
N LEU A 18 -21.95 -19.59 23.93
CA LEU A 18 -21.08 -20.48 23.15
C LEU A 18 -19.84 -19.76 22.58
N GLU A 19 -20.01 -18.54 22.15
CA GLU A 19 -18.89 -17.70 21.69
C GLU A 19 -17.90 -17.39 22.82
N GLU A 20 -18.40 -17.05 24.03
CA GLU A 20 -17.54 -16.88 25.21
C GLU A 20 -16.82 -18.17 25.59
N LEU A 21 -17.51 -19.33 25.58
CA LEU A 21 -16.90 -20.61 25.89
C LEU A 21 -15.84 -21.02 24.85
N ALA A 22 -16.10 -20.77 23.56
CA ALA A 22 -15.13 -21.03 22.49
C ALA A 22 -13.88 -20.15 22.67
N HIS A 23 -14.08 -18.87 22.93
CA HIS A 23 -12.98 -17.92 23.17
C HIS A 23 -12.14 -18.33 24.39
N ASN A 24 -12.79 -18.65 25.50
CA ASN A 24 -12.09 -19.14 26.69
C ASN A 24 -11.32 -20.44 26.45
N PHE A 25 -11.86 -21.32 25.60
CA PHE A 25 -11.17 -22.57 25.24
C PHE A 25 -9.92 -22.28 24.38
N ASP A 26 -10.02 -21.34 23.43
CA ASP A 26 -8.89 -20.96 22.59
C ASP A 26 -7.77 -20.29 23.41
N VAL A 27 -8.12 -19.41 24.37
CA VAL A 27 -7.15 -18.80 25.29
C VAL A 27 -6.46 -19.87 26.15
N ARG A 28 -7.21 -20.82 26.70
CA ARG A 28 -6.63 -21.94 27.49
C ARG A 28 -5.70 -22.84 26.67
N LYS A 29 -5.97 -22.97 25.37
CA LYS A 29 -5.16 -23.77 24.46
C LYS A 29 -3.81 -23.11 24.16
N MET A 30 -3.74 -21.76 24.26
CA MET A 30 -2.50 -20.98 24.11
C MET A 30 -1.68 -20.92 25.41
N ALA A 31 -2.29 -21.18 26.58
CA ALA A 31 -1.60 -21.12 27.85
C ALA A 31 -0.84 -22.42 28.12
N ALA A 32 0.42 -22.30 28.53
CA ALA A 32 1.21 -23.43 29.01
C ALA A 32 0.79 -23.78 30.43
N ARG A 33 0.39 -25.05 30.66
CA ARG A 33 0.07 -25.54 31.99
C ARG A 33 1.36 -26.01 32.68
N VAL A 34 1.62 -25.48 33.84
CA VAL A 34 2.72 -25.90 34.71
C VAL A 34 2.13 -26.59 35.93
N GLU A 35 2.43 -27.88 36.11
CA GLU A 35 1.99 -28.65 37.26
C GLU A 35 2.99 -28.44 38.42
N ASP A 36 2.52 -27.86 39.51
CA ASP A 36 3.24 -27.82 40.77
C ASP A 36 2.50 -28.69 41.81
N LYS A 37 3.24 -29.13 42.84
CA LYS A 37 2.75 -30.08 43.87
C LYS A 37 1.53 -29.57 44.65
N LYS A 38 1.16 -28.28 44.56
CA LYS A 38 0.07 -27.69 45.33
C LYS A 38 -1.03 -27.11 44.47
N GLU A 39 -0.73 -26.48 43.35
CA GLU A 39 -1.69 -25.80 42.48
C GLU A 39 -1.22 -25.84 41.02
N ASP A 40 -2.16 -25.89 40.09
CA ASP A 40 -1.88 -25.80 38.67
C ASP A 40 -1.80 -24.34 38.25
N TYR A 41 -0.68 -23.94 37.64
CA TYR A 41 -0.49 -22.61 37.09
C TYR A 41 -0.60 -22.61 35.55
N TYR A 42 -1.16 -21.56 35.01
CA TYR A 42 -1.23 -21.33 33.58
C TYR A 42 -0.37 -20.11 33.22
N ILE A 43 0.61 -20.28 32.35
CA ILE A 43 1.47 -19.21 31.85
C ILE A 43 0.94 -18.79 30.48
N LEU A 44 0.55 -17.54 30.36
CA LEU A 44 0.14 -16.89 29.12
C LEU A 44 1.19 -15.82 28.78
N CYS A 45 1.86 -15.98 27.64
CA CYS A 45 2.78 -15.00 27.12
C CYS A 45 2.14 -14.26 25.93
N GLY A 46 2.34 -12.95 25.87
CA GLY A 46 1.79 -12.13 24.79
C GLY A 46 2.47 -10.78 24.73
N TRP A 47 2.22 -10.09 23.61
CA TRP A 47 2.72 -8.75 23.37
C TRP A 47 1.67 -7.71 23.71
N MET A 48 2.08 -6.60 24.29
CA MET A 48 1.22 -5.48 24.63
C MET A 48 1.92 -4.15 24.36
N ALA A 49 1.17 -3.15 23.88
CA ALA A 49 1.70 -1.82 23.71
C ALA A 49 2.00 -1.18 25.07
N GLU A 50 3.09 -0.41 25.19
CA GLU A 50 3.57 0.20 26.43
C GLU A 50 2.48 1.04 27.14
N ASP A 51 1.69 1.80 26.38
CA ASP A 51 0.58 2.62 26.91
C ASP A 51 -0.55 1.78 27.53
N ASP A 52 -0.75 0.56 27.04
CA ASP A 52 -1.80 -0.34 27.53
C ASP A 52 -1.31 -1.17 28.74
N VAL A 53 0.01 -1.39 28.90
CA VAL A 53 0.61 -2.12 30.00
C VAL A 53 0.21 -1.53 31.36
N LYS A 54 0.26 -0.20 31.50
CA LYS A 54 -0.09 0.49 32.75
C LYS A 54 -1.55 0.26 33.16
N LYS A 55 -2.46 0.24 32.20
CA LYS A 55 -3.88 -0.04 32.43
C LYS A 55 -4.10 -1.49 32.80
N PHE A 56 -3.44 -2.39 32.08
CA PHE A 56 -3.53 -3.83 32.31
C PHE A 56 -2.97 -4.20 33.70
N MET A 57 -1.84 -3.63 34.11
CA MET A 57 -1.28 -3.82 35.44
C MET A 57 -2.27 -3.39 36.55
N ALA A 58 -2.89 -2.21 36.39
CA ALA A 58 -3.87 -1.72 37.37
C ALA A 58 -5.14 -2.60 37.46
N GLU A 59 -5.52 -3.28 36.37
CA GLU A 59 -6.62 -4.26 36.39
C GLU A 59 -6.17 -5.60 36.98
N ALA A 60 -4.96 -6.07 36.64
CA ALA A 60 -4.43 -7.33 37.12
C ALA A 60 -4.12 -7.31 38.64
N GLU A 61 -3.71 -6.17 39.20
CA GLU A 61 -3.51 -5.98 40.66
C GLU A 61 -4.78 -6.17 41.51
N GLN A 62 -5.97 -6.15 40.87
CA GLN A 62 -7.24 -6.38 41.56
C GLN A 62 -7.53 -7.88 41.80
N ASP A 63 -6.80 -8.78 41.15
CA ASP A 63 -6.99 -10.24 41.31
C ASP A 63 -5.73 -10.89 41.89
N ASP A 64 -5.80 -11.30 43.13
CA ASP A 64 -4.70 -11.97 43.88
C ASP A 64 -4.20 -13.26 43.23
N LYS A 65 -4.93 -13.79 42.21
CA LYS A 65 -4.57 -15.02 41.49
C LYS A 65 -3.80 -14.78 40.19
N VAL A 66 -3.66 -13.52 39.79
CA VAL A 66 -2.98 -13.13 38.58
C VAL A 66 -1.62 -12.50 38.91
N PHE A 67 -0.56 -13.09 38.41
CA PHE A 67 0.78 -12.54 38.55
C PHE A 67 1.28 -12.12 37.16
N VAL A 68 1.64 -10.84 37.02
CA VAL A 68 2.09 -10.26 35.76
C VAL A 68 3.57 -9.94 35.83
N VAL A 69 4.33 -10.45 34.86
CA VAL A 69 5.72 -10.09 34.62
C VAL A 69 5.79 -9.30 33.32
N VAL A 70 6.32 -8.10 33.38
CA VAL A 70 6.56 -7.27 32.18
C VAL A 70 8.04 -7.29 31.91
N GLU A 71 8.39 -7.72 30.69
CA GLU A 71 9.78 -7.73 30.20
C GLU A 71 9.88 -6.79 29.00
N ASP A 72 11.00 -6.09 28.89
CA ASP A 72 11.30 -5.24 27.74
C ASP A 72 11.73 -6.10 26.55
N ASP A 73 11.43 -5.64 25.32
CA ASP A 73 11.58 -6.40 24.06
C ASP A 73 13.04 -6.77 23.67
N HIS A 74 14.04 -6.31 24.44
CA HIS A 74 15.44 -6.46 24.03
C HIS A 74 16.00 -7.89 24.01
N ASP A 75 15.32 -8.86 24.64
CA ASP A 75 15.78 -10.25 24.77
C ASP A 75 14.67 -11.29 24.52
N SER A 76 13.68 -10.98 23.68
CA SER A 76 12.53 -11.84 23.52
C SER A 76 12.83 -13.15 22.78
N TYR A 77 12.76 -14.25 23.52
CA TYR A 77 12.77 -15.62 22.98
C TYR A 77 11.48 -15.97 22.19
N PHE A 78 10.49 -15.10 22.15
CA PHE A 78 9.14 -15.38 21.67
C PHE A 78 8.86 -14.88 20.25
N GLY A 79 9.88 -14.45 19.51
CA GLY A 79 9.74 -13.94 18.15
C GLY A 79 9.55 -12.42 18.08
N GLU A 80 9.27 -11.94 16.88
CA GLU A 80 9.07 -10.50 16.65
C GLU A 80 7.69 -10.03 17.13
N PRO A 81 7.60 -8.84 17.76
CA PRO A 81 6.33 -8.31 18.23
C PRO A 81 5.39 -7.98 17.06
N PRO A 82 4.08 -8.23 17.20
CA PRO A 82 3.13 -7.85 16.18
C PRO A 82 3.00 -6.33 16.11
N THR A 83 2.84 -5.81 14.89
CA THR A 83 2.71 -4.36 14.67
C THR A 83 1.29 -3.88 14.95
N LYS A 84 1.18 -2.85 15.79
CA LYS A 84 -0.06 -2.10 16.01
C LYS A 84 0.04 -0.79 15.23
N LEU A 85 -0.87 -0.58 14.28
CA LEU A 85 -0.93 0.66 13.52
C LEU A 85 -1.60 1.76 14.34
N GLU A 86 -1.00 2.94 14.40
CA GLU A 86 -1.58 4.15 15.00
C GLU A 86 -1.43 5.33 14.06
N ASN A 87 -2.51 5.66 13.36
CA ASN A 87 -2.52 6.72 12.38
C ASN A 87 -3.41 7.91 12.77
N PRO A 88 -3.12 9.12 12.25
CA PRO A 88 -3.99 10.28 12.42
C PRO A 88 -5.43 9.97 11.99
N LYS A 89 -6.42 10.57 12.65
CA LYS A 89 -7.85 10.30 12.46
C LYS A 89 -8.31 10.32 10.99
N LEU A 90 -7.70 11.16 10.16
CA LEU A 90 -8.01 11.27 8.73
C LEU A 90 -7.55 10.05 7.93
N PHE A 91 -6.39 9.49 8.28
CA PHE A 91 -5.78 8.35 7.58
C PHE A 91 -6.06 7.01 8.26
N LYS A 92 -6.57 7.01 9.49
CA LYS A 92 -6.96 5.79 10.21
C LYS A 92 -7.85 4.84 9.41
N PRO A 93 -8.84 5.29 8.61
CA PRO A 93 -9.62 4.39 7.77
C PRO A 93 -8.80 3.57 6.77
N PHE A 94 -7.66 4.08 6.32
CA PHE A 94 -6.77 3.41 5.34
C PHE A 94 -5.95 2.26 5.95
N GLU A 95 -5.88 2.15 7.29
CA GLU A 95 -5.33 0.98 7.99
C GLU A 95 -6.02 -0.32 7.53
N MET A 96 -7.29 -0.23 7.12
CA MET A 96 -8.02 -1.35 6.55
C MET A 96 -7.34 -1.91 5.28
N PHE A 97 -6.84 -1.05 4.39
CA PHE A 97 -6.14 -1.49 3.19
C PHE A 97 -4.81 -2.16 3.53
N VAL A 98 -4.04 -1.57 4.45
CA VAL A 98 -2.79 -2.16 4.91
C VAL A 98 -3.04 -3.53 5.56
N GLY A 99 -4.04 -3.62 6.44
CA GLY A 99 -4.41 -4.89 7.08
C GLY A 99 -4.89 -5.98 6.11
N MET A 100 -5.47 -5.60 4.96
CA MET A 100 -5.88 -6.56 3.91
C MET A 100 -4.69 -7.18 3.17
N TYR A 101 -3.59 -6.43 3.00
CA TYR A 101 -2.37 -6.94 2.35
C TYR A 101 -1.45 -7.67 3.33
N GLY A 102 -1.42 -7.24 4.58
CA GLY A 102 -0.55 -7.72 5.64
C GLY A 102 0.01 -6.55 6.44
N LEU A 103 0.16 -6.74 7.75
CA LEU A 103 0.78 -5.74 8.59
C LEU A 103 2.29 -5.67 8.29
N PRO A 104 2.90 -4.47 8.28
CA PRO A 104 4.34 -4.32 8.15
C PRO A 104 5.06 -4.96 9.36
N ALA A 105 6.31 -5.34 9.20
CA ALA A 105 7.14 -5.80 10.32
C ALA A 105 7.34 -4.67 11.35
N HIS A 106 7.69 -5.02 12.58
CA HIS A 106 7.80 -4.04 13.68
C HIS A 106 8.79 -2.88 13.37
N ASN A 107 9.86 -3.17 12.65
CA ASN A 107 10.89 -2.18 12.28
C ASN A 107 10.62 -1.47 10.95
N GLU A 108 9.62 -1.88 10.18
CA GLU A 108 9.25 -1.26 8.93
C GLU A 108 8.48 0.06 9.12
N MET A 109 8.52 0.91 8.10
CA MET A 109 7.68 2.11 8.07
C MET A 109 6.23 1.74 7.83
N ASP A 110 5.33 2.39 8.58
CA ASP A 110 3.89 2.28 8.32
C ASP A 110 3.53 2.91 6.96
N PRO A 111 3.07 2.12 5.98
CA PRO A 111 2.72 2.61 4.65
C PRO A 111 1.34 3.30 4.60
N THR A 112 0.57 3.33 5.69
CA THR A 112 -0.83 3.78 5.69
C THR A 112 -0.99 5.21 5.17
N LEU A 113 -0.12 6.13 5.59
CA LEU A 113 -0.15 7.51 5.13
C LEU A 113 0.10 7.60 3.61
N PHE A 114 1.10 6.87 3.12
CA PHE A 114 1.45 6.85 1.70
C PHE A 114 0.32 6.23 0.86
N VAL A 115 -0.21 5.10 1.30
CA VAL A 115 -1.35 4.43 0.64
C VAL A 115 -2.59 5.34 0.65
N GLY A 116 -2.92 5.96 1.78
CA GLY A 116 -4.08 6.84 1.90
C GLY A 116 -4.01 8.07 1.01
N LEU A 117 -2.83 8.70 0.96
CA LEU A 117 -2.61 9.88 0.14
C LEU A 117 -2.64 9.54 -1.36
N THR A 118 -1.89 8.51 -1.78
CA THR A 118 -1.81 8.10 -3.18
C THR A 118 -3.13 7.56 -3.70
N TYR A 119 -3.83 6.74 -2.93
CA TYR A 119 -5.16 6.24 -3.30
C TYR A 119 -6.15 7.37 -3.51
N SER A 120 -6.26 8.30 -2.54
CA SER A 120 -7.19 9.43 -2.63
C SER A 120 -6.85 10.38 -3.78
N PHE A 121 -5.56 10.62 -4.02
CA PHE A 121 -5.08 11.41 -5.15
C PHE A 121 -5.46 10.76 -6.49
N ILE A 122 -5.14 9.48 -6.67
CA ILE A 122 -5.46 8.72 -7.88
C ILE A 122 -6.97 8.70 -8.13
N PHE A 123 -7.77 8.45 -7.09
CA PHE A 123 -9.23 8.52 -7.18
C PHE A 123 -9.71 9.89 -7.65
N GLY A 124 -9.15 10.96 -7.09
CA GLY A 124 -9.46 12.33 -7.48
C GLY A 124 -9.17 12.61 -8.96
N VAL A 125 -8.03 12.14 -9.48
CA VAL A 125 -7.69 12.28 -10.91
C VAL A 125 -8.65 11.48 -11.79
N MET A 126 -9.02 10.26 -11.38
CA MET A 126 -9.92 9.38 -12.15
C MET A 126 -11.35 9.89 -12.21
N PHE A 127 -11.84 10.49 -11.13
CA PHE A 127 -13.24 10.91 -10.94
C PHE A 127 -13.31 12.37 -10.50
N GLY A 128 -12.58 13.24 -11.18
CA GLY A 128 -12.52 14.68 -10.88
C GLY A 128 -13.79 15.42 -11.27
N ASP A 129 -14.70 15.57 -10.32
CA ASP A 129 -15.94 16.34 -10.46
C ASP A 129 -16.31 16.99 -9.13
N VAL A 130 -16.53 18.31 -9.13
CA VAL A 130 -16.80 19.09 -7.91
C VAL A 130 -18.10 18.65 -7.25
N GLY A 131 -19.18 18.47 -8.02
CA GLY A 131 -20.48 18.14 -7.47
C GLY A 131 -20.53 16.73 -6.89
N GLN A 132 -20.02 15.75 -7.65
CA GLN A 132 -19.95 14.36 -7.21
C GLN A 132 -18.96 14.20 -6.04
N GLY A 133 -17.81 14.88 -6.10
CA GLY A 133 -16.82 14.87 -5.03
C GLY A 133 -17.39 15.40 -3.70
N LEU A 134 -18.08 16.54 -3.71
CA LEU A 134 -18.75 17.08 -2.52
C LEU A 134 -19.81 16.11 -1.97
N LEU A 135 -20.57 15.47 -2.86
CA LEU A 135 -21.58 14.49 -2.45
C LEU A 135 -20.91 13.28 -1.75
N LEU A 136 -19.80 12.79 -2.29
CA LEU A 136 -19.02 11.72 -1.66
C LEU A 136 -18.46 12.14 -0.30
N VAL A 137 -17.98 13.37 -0.14
CA VAL A 137 -17.53 13.91 1.15
C VAL A 137 -18.67 13.91 2.16
N ILE A 138 -19.82 14.49 1.81
CA ILE A 138 -20.96 14.62 2.73
C ILE A 138 -21.49 13.25 3.13
N VAL A 139 -21.81 12.39 2.16
CA VAL A 139 -22.37 11.06 2.42
C VAL A 139 -21.37 10.18 3.14
N GLY A 140 -20.11 10.18 2.69
CA GLY A 140 -19.03 9.41 3.32
C GLY A 140 -18.80 9.83 4.77
N ALA A 141 -18.71 11.14 5.04
CA ALA A 141 -18.53 11.67 6.39
C ALA A 141 -19.72 11.33 7.32
N LEU A 142 -20.95 11.47 6.82
CA LEU A 142 -22.16 11.10 7.58
C LEU A 142 -22.18 9.60 7.95
N VAL A 143 -21.92 8.74 6.97
CA VAL A 143 -21.89 7.28 7.19
C VAL A 143 -20.74 6.90 8.14
N TYR A 144 -19.57 7.54 7.99
CA TYR A 144 -18.44 7.33 8.90
C TYR A 144 -18.78 7.75 10.33
N HIS A 145 -19.43 8.89 10.49
CA HIS A 145 -19.84 9.38 11.82
C HIS A 145 -20.82 8.44 12.52
N PHE A 146 -21.86 7.97 11.81
CA PHE A 146 -22.92 7.14 12.40
C PHE A 146 -22.54 5.67 12.52
N LYS A 147 -21.89 5.09 11.50
CA LYS A 147 -21.58 3.64 11.45
C LYS A 147 -20.14 3.31 11.75
N LYS A 148 -19.24 4.29 11.86
CA LYS A 148 -17.79 4.13 12.04
C LYS A 148 -17.13 3.15 11.05
N SER A 149 -17.72 3.03 9.85
CA SER A 149 -17.20 2.15 8.80
C SER A 149 -15.93 2.73 8.18
N PRO A 150 -14.77 2.03 8.18
CA PRO A 150 -13.53 2.53 7.56
C PRO A 150 -13.71 2.88 6.08
N LEU A 151 -14.47 2.07 5.34
CA LEU A 151 -14.75 2.30 3.92
C LEU A 151 -15.41 3.67 3.67
N ALA A 152 -16.34 4.08 4.53
CA ALA A 152 -16.98 5.39 4.41
C ALA A 152 -15.99 6.55 4.64
N GLY A 153 -15.04 6.38 5.55
CA GLY A 153 -13.95 7.34 5.77
C GLY A 153 -13.04 7.46 4.56
N ILE A 154 -12.70 6.34 3.91
CA ILE A 154 -11.91 6.31 2.67
C ILE A 154 -12.65 7.07 1.55
N ILE A 155 -13.95 6.80 1.36
CA ILE A 155 -14.78 7.48 0.35
C ILE A 155 -14.86 8.97 0.62
N ALA A 156 -15.00 9.39 1.87
CA ALA A 156 -15.04 10.81 2.23
C ALA A 156 -13.70 11.51 1.88
N THR A 157 -12.56 10.89 2.21
CA THR A 157 -11.23 11.44 1.90
C THR A 157 -11.00 11.48 0.40
N ALA A 158 -11.36 10.42 -0.33
CA ALA A 158 -11.27 10.38 -1.80
C ALA A 158 -12.15 11.44 -2.46
N GLY A 159 -13.35 11.72 -1.89
CA GLY A 159 -14.25 12.78 -2.33
C GLY A 159 -13.64 14.19 -2.24
N VAL A 160 -12.79 14.45 -1.23
CA VAL A 160 -12.06 15.72 -1.12
C VAL A 160 -11.15 15.92 -2.33
N PHE A 161 -10.34 14.89 -2.68
CA PHE A 161 -9.47 14.94 -3.84
C PHE A 161 -10.26 15.01 -5.15
N SER A 162 -11.38 14.28 -5.26
CA SER A 162 -12.30 14.39 -6.40
C SER A 162 -12.82 15.82 -6.59
N THR A 163 -13.15 16.51 -5.52
CA THR A 163 -13.57 17.92 -5.57
C THR A 163 -12.42 18.82 -6.05
N ILE A 164 -11.21 18.62 -5.52
CA ILE A 164 -10.02 19.41 -5.93
C ILE A 164 -9.75 19.23 -7.42
N PHE A 165 -9.70 17.98 -7.90
CA PHE A 165 -9.48 17.68 -9.32
C PHE A 165 -10.67 18.11 -10.19
N GLY A 166 -11.89 18.11 -9.65
CA GLY A 166 -13.06 18.68 -10.32
C GLY A 166 -12.89 20.16 -10.65
N PHE A 167 -12.32 20.96 -9.76
CA PHE A 167 -11.94 22.35 -10.04
C PHE A 167 -10.79 22.44 -11.07
N MET A 168 -9.83 21.52 -11.02
CA MET A 168 -8.72 21.51 -11.98
C MET A 168 -9.21 21.19 -13.41
N PHE A 169 -10.16 20.29 -13.55
CA PHE A 169 -10.73 19.87 -14.83
C PHE A 169 -11.90 20.75 -15.26
N GLY A 170 -12.50 21.52 -14.35
CA GLY A 170 -13.63 22.40 -14.62
C GLY A 170 -14.97 21.67 -14.77
N SER A 171 -15.16 20.54 -14.08
CA SER A 171 -16.38 19.72 -14.13
C SER A 171 -17.22 19.86 -12.85
N VAL A 172 -18.52 20.11 -13.01
CA VAL A 172 -19.52 20.16 -11.91
C VAL A 172 -20.72 19.32 -12.32
N PHE A 173 -20.90 18.15 -11.76
CA PHE A 173 -21.91 17.16 -12.19
C PHE A 173 -21.87 16.88 -13.70
N GLY A 174 -20.67 16.92 -14.31
CA GLY A 174 -20.46 16.75 -15.73
C GLY A 174 -20.66 18.00 -16.59
N PHE A 175 -21.14 19.11 -16.03
CA PHE A 175 -21.23 20.39 -16.75
C PHE A 175 -19.84 21.03 -16.80
N GLU A 176 -19.32 21.24 -18.01
CA GLU A 176 -18.02 21.84 -18.26
C GLU A 176 -18.08 23.38 -18.52
N ASP A 177 -19.30 23.92 -18.66
CA ASP A 177 -19.53 25.34 -18.92
C ASP A 177 -19.65 26.20 -17.65
N VAL A 178 -19.79 25.55 -16.47
CA VAL A 178 -20.01 26.22 -15.19
C VAL A 178 -18.73 26.79 -14.61
N ILE A 179 -17.62 26.05 -14.70
CA ILE A 179 -16.31 26.44 -14.18
C ILE A 179 -15.28 26.31 -15.28
N GLN A 180 -14.46 27.36 -15.46
CA GLN A 180 -13.32 27.27 -16.36
C GLN A 180 -12.25 26.34 -15.76
N PRO A 181 -11.68 25.38 -16.53
CA PRO A 181 -10.65 24.47 -16.03
C PRO A 181 -9.41 25.26 -15.63
N LEU A 182 -8.89 24.95 -14.45
CA LEU A 182 -7.64 25.52 -13.95
C LEU A 182 -6.40 24.87 -14.57
N TRP A 183 -6.53 23.66 -15.08
CA TRP A 183 -5.41 22.92 -15.65
C TRP A 183 -5.71 22.41 -17.06
N LEU A 184 -6.35 21.25 -17.22
CA LEU A 184 -6.66 20.65 -18.52
C LEU A 184 -8.01 19.92 -18.47
N ARG A 185 -8.65 19.82 -19.63
CA ARG A 185 -9.81 18.94 -19.82
C ARG A 185 -9.34 17.56 -20.26
N PRO A 186 -9.79 16.47 -19.62
CA PRO A 186 -9.33 15.11 -19.95
C PRO A 186 -9.56 14.68 -21.39
N ILE A 187 -10.58 15.20 -22.07
CA ILE A 187 -10.93 14.81 -23.45
C ILE A 187 -10.18 15.64 -24.49
N ASP A 188 -10.03 16.95 -24.30
CA ASP A 188 -9.65 17.87 -25.36
C ASP A 188 -8.13 18.01 -25.57
N HIS A 189 -7.32 17.81 -24.53
CA HIS A 189 -5.90 18.06 -24.60
C HIS A 189 -5.10 16.89 -25.16
N MET A 190 -4.56 17.07 -26.38
CA MET A 190 -3.69 16.10 -27.03
C MET A 190 -2.25 16.64 -27.14
N THR A 191 -1.29 15.84 -26.76
CA THR A 191 0.15 16.11 -26.94
C THR A 191 0.70 15.27 -28.09
N THR A 192 1.46 15.89 -28.98
CA THR A 192 2.13 15.20 -30.09
C THR A 192 3.48 14.68 -29.61
N LEU A 193 3.64 13.38 -29.62
CA LEU A 193 4.90 12.71 -29.26
C LEU A 193 5.66 12.28 -30.50
N PRO A 194 6.99 12.39 -30.51
CA PRO A 194 7.81 11.79 -31.55
C PRO A 194 7.57 10.26 -31.57
N PHE A 195 7.38 9.69 -32.76
CA PHE A 195 7.12 8.27 -33.04
C PHE A 195 5.74 7.70 -32.67
N VAL A 196 5.03 8.22 -31.66
CA VAL A 196 3.74 7.69 -31.19
C VAL A 196 2.56 8.46 -31.78
N GLY A 197 2.80 9.70 -32.25
CA GLY A 197 1.75 10.57 -32.78
C GLY A 197 1.01 11.35 -31.67
N LYS A 198 -0.29 11.62 -31.90
CA LYS A 198 -1.13 12.36 -30.94
C LYS A 198 -1.64 11.44 -29.85
N LEU A 199 -1.25 11.70 -28.61
CA LEU A 199 -1.79 11.05 -27.42
C LEU A 199 -2.48 12.08 -26.53
N ASN A 200 -3.51 11.62 -25.84
CA ASN A 200 -4.14 12.44 -24.81
C ASN A 200 -3.15 12.71 -23.67
N THR A 201 -3.02 13.97 -23.29
CA THR A 201 -2.07 14.47 -22.29
C THR A 201 -2.25 13.79 -20.94
N VAL A 202 -3.48 13.41 -20.56
CA VAL A 202 -3.79 12.75 -19.29
C VAL A 202 -3.08 11.40 -19.17
N PHE A 203 -2.94 10.62 -20.25
CA PHE A 203 -2.22 9.35 -20.23
C PHE A 203 -0.73 9.55 -19.95
N ILE A 204 -0.14 10.56 -20.60
CA ILE A 204 1.29 10.87 -20.41
C ILE A 204 1.56 11.27 -18.96
N VAL A 205 0.71 12.17 -18.43
CA VAL A 205 0.82 12.62 -17.03
C VAL A 205 0.60 11.46 -16.06
N SER A 206 -0.36 10.58 -16.34
CA SER A 206 -0.64 9.40 -15.51
C SER A 206 0.54 8.44 -15.45
N ILE A 207 1.19 8.17 -16.59
CA ILE A 207 2.41 7.33 -16.63
C ILE A 207 3.55 8.01 -15.88
N ALA A 208 3.79 9.29 -16.12
CA ALA A 208 4.86 10.03 -15.45
C ALA A 208 4.66 10.07 -13.94
N PHE A 209 3.42 10.29 -13.48
CA PHE A 209 3.05 10.22 -12.07
C PHE A 209 3.30 8.81 -11.50
N GLY A 210 2.88 7.77 -12.22
CA GLY A 210 3.11 6.38 -11.83
C GLY A 210 4.58 6.02 -11.71
N MET A 211 5.41 6.48 -12.67
CA MET A 211 6.87 6.31 -12.58
C MET A 211 7.44 6.98 -11.32
N GLY A 212 6.94 8.18 -10.98
CA GLY A 212 7.31 8.85 -9.74
C GLY A 212 6.92 8.05 -8.49
N LEU A 213 5.73 7.46 -8.47
CA LEU A 213 5.28 6.62 -7.35
C LEU A 213 6.13 5.36 -7.20
N ILE A 214 6.51 4.71 -8.31
CA ILE A 214 7.41 3.53 -8.27
C ILE A 214 8.76 3.92 -7.67
N VAL A 215 9.33 5.06 -8.09
CA VAL A 215 10.59 5.56 -7.51
C VAL A 215 10.45 5.81 -6.01
N ILE A 216 9.36 6.44 -5.57
CA ILE A 216 9.11 6.66 -4.13
C ILE A 216 8.99 5.33 -3.39
N ALA A 217 8.26 4.36 -3.94
CA ALA A 217 8.11 3.03 -3.34
C ALA A 217 9.47 2.31 -3.20
N MET A 218 10.34 2.40 -4.22
CA MET A 218 11.70 1.86 -4.15
C MET A 218 12.53 2.56 -3.07
N VAL A 219 12.43 3.88 -2.94
CA VAL A 219 13.12 4.63 -1.87
C VAL A 219 12.63 4.18 -0.49
N LEU A 220 11.32 4.01 -0.30
CA LEU A 220 10.76 3.50 0.95
C LEU A 220 11.26 2.08 1.26
N HIS A 221 11.32 1.20 0.24
CA HIS A 221 11.88 -0.15 0.38
C HIS A 221 13.36 -0.10 0.82
N ILE A 222 14.18 0.76 0.20
CA ILE A 222 15.58 0.94 0.59
C ILE A 222 15.71 1.41 2.04
N ILE A 223 14.84 2.34 2.49
CA ILE A 223 14.85 2.82 3.88
C ILE A 223 14.50 1.67 4.84
N ASN A 224 13.51 0.84 4.52
CA ASN A 224 13.13 -0.30 5.34
C ASN A 224 14.26 -1.34 5.40
N ALA A 225 14.80 -1.75 4.25
CA ALA A 225 15.93 -2.69 4.17
C ALA A 225 17.17 -2.19 4.92
N PHE A 226 17.39 -0.86 4.92
CA PHE A 226 18.48 -0.25 5.68
C PHE A 226 18.25 -0.33 7.21
N ARG A 227 17.00 -0.17 7.66
CA ARG A 227 16.63 -0.34 9.08
C ARG A 227 16.77 -1.78 9.55
N GLU A 228 16.48 -2.74 8.70
CA GLU A 228 16.64 -4.18 8.97
C GLU A 228 18.10 -4.66 8.87
N HIS A 229 19.03 -3.75 8.52
CA HIS A 229 20.43 -4.08 8.26
C HIS A 229 20.64 -5.18 7.21
N ASP A 230 19.67 -5.35 6.30
CA ASP A 230 19.83 -6.29 5.20
C ASP A 230 20.54 -5.65 4.01
N THR A 231 21.84 -5.94 3.94
CA THR A 231 22.73 -5.42 2.89
C THR A 231 22.32 -5.91 1.48
N GLN A 232 21.75 -7.10 1.37
CA GLN A 232 21.34 -7.67 0.09
C GLN A 232 20.16 -6.89 -0.48
N SER A 233 19.08 -6.77 0.29
CA SER A 233 17.87 -6.05 -0.10
C SER A 233 18.11 -4.57 -0.29
N THR A 234 19.04 -3.95 0.48
CA THR A 234 19.39 -2.54 0.32
C THR A 234 20.08 -2.25 -1.02
N TRP A 235 21.13 -3.04 -1.39
CA TRP A 235 22.03 -2.67 -2.49
C TRP A 235 21.76 -3.41 -3.79
N PHE A 236 21.45 -4.70 -3.74
CA PHE A 236 21.49 -5.60 -4.89
C PHE A 236 20.13 -6.11 -5.34
N ASP A 237 19.07 -5.82 -4.59
CA ASP A 237 17.73 -6.27 -4.93
C ASP A 237 17.11 -5.46 -6.07
N PRO A 238 16.18 -6.02 -6.86
CA PRO A 238 15.39 -5.27 -7.85
C PRO A 238 14.74 -4.00 -7.31
N ASN A 239 14.23 -4.03 -6.07
CA ASN A 239 13.65 -2.85 -5.43
C ASN A 239 14.65 -2.04 -4.59
N GLY A 240 15.93 -2.48 -4.53
CA GLY A 240 17.02 -1.80 -3.84
C GLY A 240 17.67 -0.70 -4.70
N VAL A 241 18.86 -0.29 -4.27
CA VAL A 241 19.63 0.79 -4.94
C VAL A 241 19.96 0.44 -6.40
N ALA A 242 20.35 -0.82 -6.70
CA ALA A 242 20.64 -1.24 -8.07
C ALA A 242 19.38 -1.12 -8.96
N GLY A 243 18.22 -1.59 -8.49
CA GLY A 243 16.95 -1.45 -9.20
C GLY A 243 16.52 0.00 -9.38
N LEU A 244 16.70 0.84 -8.34
CA LEU A 244 16.39 2.27 -8.41
C LEU A 244 17.25 2.99 -9.47
N VAL A 245 18.55 2.69 -9.54
CA VAL A 245 19.45 3.26 -10.56
C VAL A 245 19.04 2.81 -11.96
N PHE A 246 18.70 1.54 -12.12
CA PHE A 246 18.23 1.01 -13.42
C PHE A 246 16.92 1.67 -13.84
N TYR A 247 15.88 1.64 -12.99
CA TYR A 247 14.56 2.21 -13.28
C TYR A 247 14.62 3.73 -13.47
N GLY A 248 15.38 4.43 -12.63
CA GLY A 248 15.63 5.87 -12.76
C GLY A 248 16.34 6.22 -14.07
N SER A 249 17.25 5.37 -14.53
CA SER A 249 17.92 5.52 -15.84
C SER A 249 16.92 5.36 -16.99
N VAL A 250 16.04 4.37 -16.92
CA VAL A 250 14.94 4.19 -17.90
C VAL A 250 14.05 5.43 -17.92
N ALA A 251 13.60 5.89 -16.74
CA ALA A 251 12.77 7.07 -16.62
C ALA A 251 13.44 8.32 -17.21
N ALA A 252 14.72 8.54 -16.91
CA ALA A 252 15.48 9.67 -17.43
C ALA A 252 15.60 9.62 -18.96
N VAL A 253 15.89 8.46 -19.54
CA VAL A 253 15.96 8.28 -20.99
C VAL A 253 14.61 8.54 -21.66
N VAL A 254 13.51 8.05 -21.08
CA VAL A 254 12.16 8.30 -21.58
C VAL A 254 11.83 9.80 -21.55
N ILE A 255 12.12 10.49 -20.45
CA ILE A 255 11.89 11.93 -20.31
C ILE A 255 12.72 12.73 -21.33
N LEU A 256 14.00 12.41 -21.52
CA LEU A 256 14.86 13.07 -22.50
C LEU A 256 14.33 12.87 -23.92
N PHE A 257 13.94 11.63 -24.25
CA PHE A 257 13.36 11.30 -25.55
C PHE A 257 12.05 12.05 -25.81
N MET A 258 11.16 12.10 -24.84
CA MET A 258 9.89 12.86 -24.96
C MET A 258 10.11 14.37 -25.03
N SER A 259 11.16 14.89 -24.40
CA SER A 259 11.55 16.30 -24.47
C SER A 259 12.28 16.67 -25.77
N GLY A 260 12.47 15.73 -26.70
CA GLY A 260 13.20 15.95 -27.95
C GLY A 260 14.67 16.27 -27.77
N ARG A 261 15.25 15.97 -26.61
CA ARG A 261 16.67 16.16 -26.33
C ARG A 261 17.49 14.93 -26.78
N PRO A 262 18.75 15.12 -27.15
CA PRO A 262 19.59 14.00 -27.55
C PRO A 262 19.78 13.03 -26.38
N THR A 263 19.65 11.73 -26.68
CA THR A 263 19.94 10.67 -25.72
C THR A 263 21.43 10.64 -25.39
N PRO A 264 21.81 10.20 -24.17
CA PRO A 264 23.20 10.05 -23.79
C PRO A 264 23.99 9.14 -24.76
N ALA A 265 25.31 9.31 -24.82
CA ALA A 265 26.16 8.47 -25.65
C ALA A 265 26.00 6.98 -25.32
N GLY A 266 26.10 6.09 -26.31
CA GLY A 266 25.89 4.66 -26.15
C GLY A 266 26.68 4.00 -25.02
N ILE A 267 27.91 4.48 -24.77
CA ILE A 267 28.75 4.01 -23.66
C ILE A 267 28.10 4.35 -22.31
N VAL A 268 27.55 5.56 -22.16
CA VAL A 268 26.84 5.97 -20.91
C VAL A 268 25.60 5.11 -20.69
N LEU A 269 24.83 4.87 -21.74
CA LEU A 269 23.67 3.97 -21.68
C LEU A 269 24.08 2.54 -21.28
N ALA A 270 25.15 2.01 -21.88
CA ALA A 270 25.65 0.68 -21.55
C ALA A 270 26.06 0.56 -20.07
N VAL A 271 26.66 1.59 -19.49
CA VAL A 271 27.03 1.62 -18.07
C VAL A 271 25.78 1.80 -17.19
N MET A 272 24.87 2.71 -17.53
CA MET A 272 23.66 3.00 -16.75
C MET A 272 22.71 1.79 -16.65
N PHE A 273 22.65 0.98 -17.69
CA PHE A 273 21.81 -0.24 -17.68
C PHE A 273 22.59 -1.49 -17.30
N GLY A 274 23.82 -1.65 -17.83
CA GLY A 274 24.61 -2.86 -17.64
C GLY A 274 25.08 -3.06 -16.20
N VAL A 275 25.57 -2.00 -15.55
CA VAL A 275 26.08 -2.12 -14.17
C VAL A 275 24.98 -2.55 -13.19
N PRO A 276 23.80 -1.92 -13.14
CA PRO A 276 22.73 -2.37 -12.24
C PRO A 276 22.26 -3.80 -12.51
N LEU A 277 22.11 -4.18 -13.79
CA LEU A 277 21.72 -5.55 -14.15
C LEU A 277 22.75 -6.58 -13.69
N LEU A 278 24.05 -6.28 -13.82
CA LEU A 278 25.10 -7.16 -13.31
C LEU A 278 25.10 -7.22 -11.77
N LEU A 279 24.85 -6.12 -11.08
CA LEU A 279 24.74 -6.10 -9.61
C LEU A 279 23.58 -6.97 -9.11
N ILE A 280 22.44 -6.91 -9.79
CA ILE A 280 21.27 -7.74 -9.46
C ILE A 280 21.55 -9.21 -9.75
N LEU A 281 22.13 -9.51 -10.93
CA LEU A 281 22.47 -10.88 -11.33
C LEU A 281 23.44 -11.55 -10.33
N PHE A 282 24.40 -10.79 -9.82
CA PHE A 282 25.41 -11.28 -8.88
C PHE A 282 25.12 -10.93 -7.42
N LYS A 283 23.82 -10.68 -7.06
CA LYS A 283 23.44 -10.25 -5.71
C LYS A 283 23.91 -11.20 -4.61
N GLU A 284 23.75 -12.53 -4.78
CA GLU A 284 24.14 -13.52 -3.79
C GLU A 284 25.65 -13.60 -3.58
N PRO A 285 26.49 -13.81 -4.64
CA PRO A 285 27.93 -13.86 -4.46
C PRO A 285 28.53 -12.56 -3.95
N LEU A 286 27.95 -11.40 -4.32
CA LEU A 286 28.38 -10.09 -3.81
C LEU A 286 28.06 -9.93 -2.32
N THR A 287 26.85 -10.32 -1.90
CA THR A 287 26.42 -10.27 -0.51
C THR A 287 27.25 -11.20 0.38
N ASN A 288 27.49 -12.44 -0.06
CA ASN A 288 28.29 -13.42 0.67
C ASN A 288 29.75 -12.92 0.83
N ARG A 289 30.26 -12.25 -0.17
CA ARG A 289 31.59 -11.65 -0.12
C ARG A 289 31.68 -10.47 0.86
N LEU A 290 30.63 -9.63 0.93
CA LEU A 290 30.55 -8.50 1.86
C LEU A 290 30.34 -8.99 3.31
N LYS A 291 29.45 -9.95 3.54
CA LYS A 291 29.19 -10.52 4.87
C LYS A 291 30.29 -11.49 5.34
N LYS A 292 31.36 -11.70 4.53
CA LYS A 292 32.46 -12.66 4.81
C LYS A 292 31.99 -14.07 5.14
N LYS A 293 30.80 -14.46 4.73
CA LYS A 293 30.29 -15.82 4.85
C LYS A 293 30.86 -16.66 3.71
N LYS A 294 31.52 -17.77 4.04
CA LYS A 294 31.91 -18.79 3.07
C LYS A 294 30.75 -19.78 2.85
N GLU A 295 29.62 -19.30 2.41
CA GLU A 295 28.61 -20.21 1.88
C GLU A 295 28.98 -20.48 0.42
N GLU A 296 29.35 -21.71 0.12
CA GLU A 296 29.51 -22.15 -1.27
C GLU A 296 28.14 -22.11 -1.94
N ILE A 297 28.11 -21.63 -3.17
CA ILE A 297 26.91 -21.68 -4.02
C ILE A 297 26.53 -23.16 -4.09
N LYS A 298 25.46 -23.55 -3.37
CA LYS A 298 25.00 -24.95 -3.25
C LYS A 298 24.48 -25.49 -4.59
N GLU A 299 24.22 -24.63 -5.53
CA GLU A 299 23.69 -24.94 -6.84
C GLU A 299 24.79 -24.90 -7.90
N GLY A 300 24.66 -25.77 -8.92
CA GLY A 300 25.62 -25.82 -10.00
C GLY A 300 25.66 -24.47 -10.76
N LYS A 301 26.85 -24.06 -11.25
CA LYS A 301 27.06 -22.77 -11.95
C LYS A 301 26.05 -22.49 -13.06
N VAL A 302 25.57 -23.54 -13.75
CA VAL A 302 24.57 -23.39 -14.81
C VAL A 302 23.22 -22.99 -14.22
N MET A 303 22.81 -23.60 -13.10
CA MET A 303 21.54 -23.29 -12.45
C MET A 303 21.49 -21.84 -11.95
N PHE A 304 22.58 -21.37 -11.35
CA PHE A 304 22.74 -19.95 -10.94
C PHE A 304 22.49 -18.96 -12.10
N PHE A 305 23.07 -19.20 -13.29
CA PHE A 305 22.82 -18.33 -14.44
C PHE A 305 21.40 -18.42 -14.99
N VAL A 306 20.79 -19.61 -14.94
CA VAL A 306 19.41 -19.81 -15.38
C VAL A 306 18.45 -19.06 -14.44
N GLU A 307 18.62 -19.21 -13.14
CA GLU A 307 17.81 -18.50 -12.13
C GLU A 307 17.98 -16.99 -12.23
N GLY A 308 19.22 -16.51 -12.29
CA GLY A 308 19.49 -15.09 -12.44
C GLY A 308 18.92 -14.49 -13.73
N PHE A 309 18.91 -15.25 -14.83
CA PHE A 309 18.26 -14.81 -16.06
C PHE A 309 16.74 -14.67 -15.91
N PHE A 310 16.09 -15.67 -15.29
CA PHE A 310 14.64 -15.59 -15.05
C PHE A 310 14.28 -14.48 -14.08
N GLU A 311 15.07 -14.27 -13.04
CA GLU A 311 14.88 -13.17 -12.10
C GLU A 311 14.98 -11.79 -12.78
N LEU A 312 16.00 -11.59 -13.63
CA LEU A 312 16.12 -10.36 -14.42
C LEU A 312 14.94 -10.17 -15.39
N PHE A 313 14.50 -11.25 -16.01
CA PHE A 313 13.35 -11.20 -16.92
C PHE A 313 12.06 -10.85 -16.18
N GLU A 314 11.82 -11.45 -15.03
CA GLU A 314 10.67 -11.15 -14.16
C GLU A 314 10.71 -9.69 -13.70
N MET A 315 11.87 -9.20 -13.27
CA MET A 315 12.07 -7.80 -12.88
C MET A 315 11.70 -6.84 -14.02
N LEU A 316 12.20 -7.09 -15.23
CA LEU A 316 11.92 -6.24 -16.39
C LEU A 316 10.43 -6.25 -16.75
N LEU A 317 9.80 -7.43 -16.73
CA LEU A 317 8.35 -7.56 -16.94
C LEU A 317 7.56 -6.83 -15.87
N SER A 318 7.97 -6.94 -14.60
CA SER A 318 7.32 -6.28 -13.49
C SER A 318 7.39 -4.75 -13.63
N TYR A 319 8.56 -4.19 -13.93
CA TYR A 319 8.71 -2.74 -14.14
C TYR A 319 7.85 -2.23 -15.29
N PHE A 320 7.86 -2.95 -16.42
CA PHE A 320 7.07 -2.61 -17.59
C PHE A 320 5.57 -2.68 -17.28
N SER A 321 5.11 -3.78 -16.71
CA SER A 321 3.70 -4.01 -16.36
C SER A 321 3.20 -2.99 -15.34
N ASN A 322 3.98 -2.73 -14.28
CA ASN A 322 3.65 -1.76 -13.25
C ASN A 322 3.54 -0.35 -13.82
N THR A 323 4.51 0.05 -14.67
CA THR A 323 4.50 1.37 -15.33
C THR A 323 3.28 1.53 -16.23
N LEU A 324 2.97 0.53 -17.07
CA LEU A 324 1.80 0.56 -17.95
C LEU A 324 0.48 0.53 -17.18
N SER A 325 0.45 -0.08 -16.00
CA SER A 325 -0.76 -0.13 -15.17
C SER A 325 -1.30 1.26 -14.82
N PHE A 326 -0.45 2.28 -14.76
CA PHE A 326 -0.86 3.66 -14.49
C PHE A 326 -1.63 4.33 -15.66
N VAL A 327 -1.55 3.79 -16.87
CA VAL A 327 -2.41 4.23 -18.00
C VAL A 327 -3.89 4.16 -17.62
N ARG A 328 -4.25 3.22 -16.75
CA ARG A 328 -5.61 3.06 -16.23
C ARG A 328 -6.16 4.33 -15.60
N ILE A 329 -5.34 5.14 -14.92
CA ILE A 329 -5.75 6.40 -14.31
C ILE A 329 -6.28 7.33 -15.39
N GLY A 330 -5.52 7.55 -16.46
CA GLY A 330 -5.94 8.37 -17.59
C GLY A 330 -7.16 7.79 -18.33
N ALA A 331 -7.21 6.46 -18.49
CA ALA A 331 -8.33 5.79 -19.13
C ALA A 331 -9.65 6.02 -18.37
N PHE A 332 -9.64 5.90 -17.05
CA PHE A 332 -10.82 6.17 -16.24
C PHE A 332 -11.19 7.66 -16.23
N ALA A 333 -10.22 8.57 -16.17
CA ALA A 333 -10.50 10.01 -16.24
C ALA A 333 -11.20 10.39 -17.54
N VAL A 334 -10.69 9.92 -18.69
CA VAL A 334 -11.31 10.15 -20.01
C VAL A 334 -12.68 9.49 -20.12
N SER A 335 -12.80 8.24 -19.66
CA SER A 335 -14.06 7.49 -19.69
C SER A 335 -15.13 8.14 -18.81
N HIS A 336 -14.76 8.65 -17.64
CA HIS A 336 -15.68 9.36 -16.74
C HIS A 336 -16.22 10.62 -17.40
N ALA A 337 -15.33 11.45 -17.95
CA ALA A 337 -15.73 12.68 -18.65
C ALA A 337 -16.63 12.39 -19.86
N ALA A 338 -16.26 11.41 -20.71
CA ALA A 338 -17.05 11.00 -21.86
C ALA A 338 -18.44 10.45 -21.47
N MET A 339 -18.52 9.67 -20.39
CA MET A 339 -19.79 9.14 -19.91
C MET A 339 -20.71 10.24 -19.41
N MET A 340 -20.17 11.25 -18.73
CA MET A 340 -20.94 12.41 -18.26
C MET A 340 -21.48 13.23 -19.45
N GLU A 341 -20.67 13.44 -20.49
CA GLU A 341 -21.09 14.12 -21.72
C GLU A 341 -22.27 13.40 -22.40
N VAL A 342 -22.20 12.07 -22.52
CA VAL A 342 -23.30 11.25 -23.09
C VAL A 342 -24.59 11.39 -22.26
N VAL A 343 -24.49 11.34 -20.92
CA VAL A 343 -25.68 11.51 -20.05
C VAL A 343 -26.31 12.88 -20.23
N LEU A 344 -25.50 13.94 -20.39
CA LEU A 344 -26.00 15.30 -20.62
C LEU A 344 -26.63 15.46 -22.00
N MET A 345 -26.05 14.81 -23.04
CA MET A 345 -26.65 14.81 -24.40
C MET A 345 -28.04 14.17 -24.40
N LEU A 346 -28.18 12.99 -23.76
CA LEU A 346 -29.48 12.30 -23.65
C LEU A 346 -30.54 13.15 -22.95
N ARG A 347 -30.14 13.97 -21.97
CA ARG A 347 -31.06 14.91 -21.29
C ARG A 347 -31.47 16.07 -22.17
N SER A 348 -30.60 16.52 -23.09
CA SER A 348 -30.89 17.69 -23.95
C SER A 348 -31.82 17.38 -25.14
N GLU A 349 -32.04 16.09 -25.43
CA GLU A 349 -32.94 15.63 -26.49
C GLU A 349 -34.40 15.41 -26.02
N GLU A 350 -34.68 15.50 -24.71
CA GLU A 350 -36.03 15.59 -24.13
C GLU A 350 -36.50 17.07 -23.94
#